data_5afc5ce210d308b0f58b9c813d83ccb1
#
_entry.id   5afc5ce210d308b0f58b9c813d83ccb1
#
_cell.length_a   1.000
_cell.length_b   1.000
_cell.length_c   1.000
_cell.angle_alpha   90.00
_cell.angle_beta   90.00
_cell.angle_gamma   90.00
#
_symmetry.space_group_name_H-M   'P 1'
#
loop_
_entity.id
_entity.type
_entity.pdbx_description
1 polymer ?
#
loop_
_entity_poly.entity_id
_entity_poly.type
_entity_poly.pdbx_seq_one_letter_code
_entity_poly.pdbx_strand_id
1 'polypeptide(L)'
;LVYQKYVLATDFSAVSLVGATPFTIAVNAALPARNVAELVAYAKGRPGELAYASTGMWGSAHLCMESFNALAGVKMLHVPHPGAPVATNALVSGDVKVFCAAALSVAKLAQGGKIRLLGVTYQQPTKLMPGLVPVSDTLPGFELLGWYGMQVNKGTPQPIVDRLNAELAKALRSAEVGEKMLATGIEPVGSPQAEFTAFVRNETARFGKIDRKSTRLNS
;
A
#
# COMPACT_ATOMS: atom_id res chain seq x y z
N LEU A 1 7.52 -6.07 13.69
CA LEU A 1 8.11 -4.88 14.35
C LEU A 1 9.34 -5.25 15.18
N VAL A 2 10.36 -5.81 14.52
CA VAL A 2 11.47 -6.54 15.18
C VAL A 2 12.50 -5.60 15.84
N TYR A 3 12.47 -4.29 15.60
CA TYR A 3 13.44 -3.34 16.16
C TYR A 3 12.84 -1.96 16.47
N GLN A 4 11.67 -1.89 17.12
CA GLN A 4 11.19 -0.56 17.51
C GLN A 4 11.75 -0.12 18.85
N LYS A 5 12.80 0.71 18.77
CA LYS A 5 13.26 1.54 19.88
C LYS A 5 12.26 2.67 20.19
N TYR A 6 11.32 2.96 19.26
CA TYR A 6 10.33 4.03 19.31
C TYR A 6 8.97 3.57 18.80
N VAL A 7 7.91 4.10 19.40
CA VAL A 7 6.51 3.87 18.99
C VAL A 7 5.98 5.15 18.34
N LEU A 8 5.70 5.11 17.04
CA LEU A 8 5.27 6.29 16.27
C LEU A 8 4.07 7.03 16.88
N ALA A 9 3.15 6.30 17.47
CA ALA A 9 1.92 6.87 18.03
C ALA A 9 2.10 7.53 19.40
N THR A 10 3.18 7.23 20.14
CA THR A 10 3.37 7.69 21.54
C THR A 10 4.61 8.54 21.75
N ASP A 11 5.66 8.30 20.97
CA ASP A 11 6.97 8.93 21.19
C ASP A 11 7.19 10.16 20.30
N PHE A 12 6.31 10.38 19.33
CA PHE A 12 6.32 11.52 18.43
C PHE A 12 4.99 12.25 18.45
N SER A 13 5.05 13.53 18.08
CA SER A 13 3.88 14.38 17.79
C SER A 13 3.69 14.46 16.29
N ALA A 14 2.50 14.15 15.82
CA ALA A 14 2.14 14.27 14.40
C ALA A 14 2.20 15.73 13.95
N VAL A 15 2.67 15.98 12.74
CA VAL A 15 2.58 17.28 12.06
C VAL A 15 1.58 17.18 10.93
N SER A 16 1.85 16.35 9.90
CA SER A 16 0.97 16.21 8.74
C SER A 16 1.25 14.91 7.98
N LEU A 17 0.23 14.34 7.38
CA LEU A 17 0.36 13.38 6.29
C LEU A 17 0.81 14.16 5.05
N VAL A 18 2.04 13.92 4.61
CA VAL A 18 2.68 14.66 3.50
C VAL A 18 2.14 14.18 2.17
N GLY A 19 2.06 12.87 1.98
CA GLY A 19 1.61 12.29 0.74
C GLY A 19 1.29 10.80 0.87
N ALA A 20 0.65 10.29 -0.15
CA ALA A 20 0.17 8.91 -0.23
C ALA A 20 0.56 8.26 -1.56
N THR A 21 0.90 6.99 -1.54
CA THR A 21 1.16 6.17 -2.73
C THR A 21 0.16 5.02 -2.77
N PRO A 22 -0.78 5.02 -3.71
CA PRO A 22 -1.65 3.89 -3.93
C PRO A 22 -0.85 2.70 -4.48
N PHE A 23 -1.22 1.51 -4.04
CA PHE A 23 -0.77 0.26 -4.63
C PHE A 23 -1.85 -0.29 -5.57
N THR A 24 -1.49 -1.27 -6.37
CA THR A 24 -2.41 -2.01 -7.23
C THR A 24 -2.20 -3.50 -7.06
N ILE A 25 -3.28 -4.27 -7.18
CA ILE A 25 -3.17 -5.71 -7.38
C ILE A 25 -2.91 -5.95 -8.86
N ALA A 26 -1.68 -6.34 -9.17
CA ALA A 26 -1.23 -6.66 -10.52
C ALA A 26 -1.12 -8.18 -10.68
N VAL A 27 -1.53 -8.69 -11.85
CA VAL A 27 -1.39 -10.10 -12.20
C VAL A 27 -0.65 -10.28 -13.51
N ASN A 28 0.02 -11.41 -13.70
CA ASN A 28 0.57 -11.81 -14.98
C ASN A 28 -0.56 -11.89 -16.02
N ALA A 29 -0.34 -11.41 -17.24
CA ALA A 29 -1.36 -11.33 -18.29
C ALA A 29 -1.97 -12.68 -18.67
N ALA A 30 -1.22 -13.79 -18.51
CA ALA A 30 -1.67 -15.14 -18.79
C ALA A 30 -2.61 -15.70 -17.69
N LEU A 31 -2.70 -15.06 -16.49
CA LEU A 31 -3.63 -15.49 -15.48
C LEU A 31 -5.07 -15.20 -15.94
N PRO A 32 -6.00 -16.19 -15.90
CA PRO A 32 -7.38 -16.01 -16.34
C PRO A 32 -8.24 -15.28 -15.28
N ALA A 33 -7.77 -14.10 -14.83
CA ALA A 33 -8.48 -13.21 -13.93
C ALA A 33 -8.41 -11.78 -14.47
N ARG A 34 -9.57 -11.15 -14.66
CA ARG A 34 -9.72 -9.80 -15.26
C ARG A 34 -10.11 -8.74 -14.24
N ASN A 35 -10.54 -9.17 -13.05
CA ASN A 35 -10.93 -8.33 -11.92
C ASN A 35 -10.62 -9.06 -10.61
N VAL A 36 -10.84 -8.36 -9.48
CA VAL A 36 -10.57 -8.91 -8.15
C VAL A 36 -11.43 -10.11 -7.82
N ALA A 37 -12.71 -10.12 -8.23
CA ALA A 37 -13.62 -11.23 -7.96
C ALA A 37 -13.17 -12.52 -8.65
N GLU A 38 -12.73 -12.41 -9.90
CA GLU A 38 -12.18 -13.54 -10.66
C GLU A 38 -10.87 -14.07 -10.06
N LEU A 39 -10.00 -13.17 -9.56
CA LEU A 39 -8.78 -13.57 -8.85
C LEU A 39 -9.12 -14.35 -7.58
N VAL A 40 -10.06 -13.86 -6.79
CA VAL A 40 -10.54 -14.57 -5.59
C VAL A 40 -11.11 -15.94 -5.92
N ALA A 41 -11.97 -16.03 -6.93
CA ALA A 41 -12.55 -17.31 -7.36
C ALA A 41 -11.46 -18.29 -7.84
N TYR A 42 -10.51 -17.81 -8.63
CA TYR A 42 -9.38 -18.61 -9.11
C TYR A 42 -8.52 -19.16 -7.96
N ALA A 43 -8.17 -18.29 -6.99
CA ALA A 43 -7.35 -18.66 -5.84
C ALA A 43 -8.08 -19.62 -4.88
N LYS A 44 -9.39 -19.48 -4.69
CA LYS A 44 -10.20 -20.39 -3.87
C LYS A 44 -10.19 -21.83 -4.41
N GLY A 45 -10.22 -21.98 -5.74
CA GLY A 45 -10.17 -23.31 -6.36
C GLY A 45 -8.78 -23.97 -6.34
N ARG A 46 -7.74 -23.23 -5.93
CA ARG A 46 -6.33 -23.69 -5.99
C ARG A 46 -5.55 -23.22 -4.76
N PRO A 47 -5.90 -23.68 -3.54
CA PRO A 47 -5.25 -23.24 -2.32
C PRO A 47 -3.77 -23.64 -2.31
N GLY A 48 -2.88 -22.63 -2.16
CA GLY A 48 -1.42 -22.83 -2.11
C GLY A 48 -0.72 -22.99 -3.47
N GLU A 49 -1.46 -23.01 -4.58
CA GLU A 49 -0.84 -23.12 -5.91
C GLU A 49 -0.47 -21.77 -6.52
N LEU A 50 -1.23 -20.72 -6.19
CA LEU A 50 -1.02 -19.38 -6.70
C LEU A 50 0.04 -18.66 -5.89
N ALA A 51 1.15 -18.29 -6.53
CA ALA A 51 2.24 -17.55 -5.90
C ALA A 51 2.09 -16.04 -6.08
N TYR A 52 2.39 -15.27 -5.02
CA TYR A 52 2.52 -13.82 -5.09
C TYR A 52 3.91 -13.34 -4.71
N ALA A 53 4.36 -12.28 -5.38
CA ALA A 53 5.63 -11.60 -5.06
C ALA A 53 5.48 -10.61 -3.92
N SER A 54 6.57 -10.39 -3.18
CA SER A 54 6.76 -9.21 -2.34
C SER A 54 8.18 -8.65 -2.49
N THR A 55 8.42 -7.46 -1.95
CA THR A 55 9.73 -6.83 -1.91
C THR A 55 10.52 -7.18 -0.64
N GLY A 56 10.14 -8.27 0.02
CA GLY A 56 10.70 -8.78 1.29
C GLY A 56 9.63 -8.97 2.36
N MET A 57 10.02 -9.65 3.43
CA MET A 57 9.15 -9.90 4.60
C MET A 57 8.75 -8.60 5.26
N TRP A 58 7.47 -8.50 5.65
CA TRP A 58 6.87 -7.36 6.37
C TRP A 58 6.87 -6.03 5.61
N GLY A 59 7.29 -6.01 4.34
CA GLY A 59 7.13 -4.85 3.47
C GLY A 59 5.67 -4.64 3.05
N SER A 60 5.35 -3.45 2.49
CA SER A 60 3.98 -3.08 2.09
C SER A 60 3.34 -4.10 1.15
N ALA A 61 4.08 -4.64 0.19
CA ALA A 61 3.58 -5.66 -0.74
C ALA A 61 3.21 -6.97 -0.03
N HIS A 62 4.00 -7.40 0.95
CA HIS A 62 3.69 -8.59 1.75
C HIS A 62 2.43 -8.37 2.59
N LEU A 63 2.37 -7.26 3.35
CA LEU A 63 1.21 -6.92 4.18
C LEU A 63 -0.07 -6.74 3.35
N CYS A 64 0.06 -6.19 2.14
CA CYS A 64 -1.02 -6.10 1.17
C CYS A 64 -1.62 -7.47 0.85
N MET A 65 -0.76 -8.40 0.43
CA MET A 65 -1.23 -9.72 0.00
C MET A 65 -1.68 -10.59 1.16
N GLU A 66 -1.09 -10.48 2.35
CA GLU A 66 -1.57 -11.15 3.55
C GLU A 66 -2.97 -10.62 3.98
N SER A 67 -3.18 -9.31 3.89
CA SER A 67 -4.49 -8.72 4.10
C SER A 67 -5.52 -9.19 3.06
N PHE A 68 -5.10 -9.30 1.78
CA PHE A 68 -5.93 -9.84 0.71
C PHE A 68 -6.30 -11.31 0.98
N ASN A 69 -5.33 -12.16 1.29
CA ASN A 69 -5.54 -13.57 1.63
C ASN A 69 -6.55 -13.73 2.78
N ALA A 70 -6.37 -12.92 3.84
CA ALA A 70 -7.21 -12.99 5.03
C ALA A 70 -8.65 -12.55 4.77
N LEU A 71 -8.86 -11.47 4.00
CA LEU A 71 -10.21 -10.95 3.70
C LEU A 71 -10.93 -11.77 2.64
N ALA A 72 -10.21 -12.25 1.63
CA ALA A 72 -10.78 -13.10 0.58
C ALA A 72 -11.00 -14.56 1.02
N GLY A 73 -10.42 -14.98 2.15
CA GLY A 73 -10.44 -16.38 2.59
C GLY A 73 -9.71 -17.30 1.61
N VAL A 74 -8.57 -16.84 1.05
CA VAL A 74 -7.73 -17.60 0.13
C VAL A 74 -6.35 -17.83 0.71
N LYS A 75 -5.62 -18.81 0.15
CA LYS A 75 -4.23 -19.10 0.54
C LYS A 75 -3.35 -19.05 -0.71
N MET A 76 -2.61 -17.96 -0.86
CA MET A 76 -1.57 -17.83 -1.89
C MET A 76 -0.19 -18.00 -1.26
N LEU A 77 0.76 -18.53 -2.03
CA LEU A 77 2.14 -18.78 -1.60
C LEU A 77 2.96 -17.49 -1.68
N HIS A 78 3.61 -17.10 -0.59
CA HIS A 78 4.50 -15.93 -0.56
C HIS A 78 5.88 -16.26 -1.15
N VAL A 79 6.34 -15.46 -2.11
CA VAL A 79 7.68 -15.53 -2.71
C VAL A 79 8.37 -14.18 -2.54
N PRO A 80 9.26 -14.03 -1.55
CA PRO A 80 9.98 -12.78 -1.32
C PRO A 80 11.07 -12.56 -2.37
N HIS A 81 11.25 -11.30 -2.78
CA HIS A 81 12.28 -10.87 -3.74
C HIS A 81 13.10 -9.72 -3.17
N PRO A 82 14.37 -9.55 -3.58
CA PRO A 82 15.21 -8.45 -3.15
C PRO A 82 14.85 -7.14 -3.88
N GLY A 83 13.68 -6.57 -3.58
CA GLY A 83 13.22 -5.29 -4.10
C GLY A 83 12.23 -5.38 -5.26
N ALA A 84 11.62 -4.22 -5.57
CA ALA A 84 10.54 -4.10 -6.54
C ALA A 84 10.91 -4.47 -7.99
N PRO A 85 12.10 -4.14 -8.50
CA PRO A 85 12.47 -4.53 -9.88
C PRO A 85 12.48 -6.04 -10.09
N VAL A 86 13.03 -6.81 -9.13
CA VAL A 86 13.09 -8.28 -9.23
C VAL A 86 11.69 -8.89 -9.10
N ALA A 87 10.88 -8.41 -8.16
CA ALA A 87 9.49 -8.85 -8.00
C ALA A 87 8.65 -8.57 -9.27
N THR A 88 8.85 -7.40 -9.88
CA THR A 88 8.16 -7.02 -11.13
C THR A 88 8.59 -7.91 -12.30
N ASN A 89 9.88 -8.22 -12.43
CA ASN A 89 10.36 -9.13 -13.46
C ASN A 89 9.78 -10.54 -13.28
N ALA A 90 9.72 -11.06 -12.06
CA ALA A 90 9.11 -12.35 -11.75
C ALA A 90 7.60 -12.38 -12.07
N LEU A 91 6.89 -11.26 -11.90
CA LEU A 91 5.50 -11.12 -12.33
C LEU A 91 5.38 -11.14 -13.85
N VAL A 92 6.25 -10.43 -14.57
CA VAL A 92 6.24 -10.36 -16.05
C VAL A 92 6.60 -11.70 -16.67
N SER A 93 7.63 -12.41 -16.16
CA SER A 93 8.02 -13.75 -16.62
C SER A 93 6.95 -14.80 -16.30
N GLY A 94 6.15 -14.57 -15.27
CA GLY A 94 5.13 -15.51 -14.79
C GLY A 94 5.64 -16.52 -13.78
N ASP A 95 6.82 -16.33 -13.21
CA ASP A 95 7.34 -17.13 -12.07
C ASP A 95 6.45 -16.95 -10.86
N VAL A 96 5.92 -15.74 -10.66
CA VAL A 96 4.80 -15.46 -9.77
C VAL A 96 3.62 -14.91 -10.56
N LYS A 97 2.40 -15.11 -10.07
CA LYS A 97 1.19 -14.71 -10.81
C LYS A 97 0.55 -13.44 -10.29
N VAL A 98 0.86 -13.04 -9.07
CA VAL A 98 0.25 -11.88 -8.39
C VAL A 98 1.33 -11.02 -7.73
N PHE A 99 1.17 -9.71 -7.74
CA PHE A 99 2.01 -8.77 -7.03
C PHE A 99 1.21 -7.53 -6.62
N CYS A 100 1.29 -7.16 -5.35
CA CYS A 100 0.81 -5.86 -4.89
C CYS A 100 1.91 -4.83 -5.09
N ALA A 101 1.82 -4.03 -6.15
CA ALA A 101 2.86 -3.11 -6.58
C ALA A 101 2.43 -1.65 -6.43
N ALA A 102 3.40 -0.74 -6.19
CA ALA A 102 3.14 0.70 -6.29
C ALA A 102 2.61 1.04 -7.69
N ALA A 103 1.51 1.79 -7.76
CA ALA A 103 0.72 2.01 -8.97
C ALA A 103 1.58 2.44 -10.18
N LEU A 104 2.40 3.48 -9.99
CA LEU A 104 3.19 4.04 -11.08
C LEU A 104 4.28 3.07 -11.59
N SER A 105 4.82 2.20 -10.71
CA SER A 105 5.90 1.27 -11.08
C SER A 105 5.48 0.21 -12.10
N VAL A 106 4.20 -0.09 -12.18
CA VAL A 106 3.64 -1.14 -13.05
C VAL A 106 2.74 -0.62 -14.18
N ALA A 107 2.43 0.68 -14.18
CA ALA A 107 1.53 1.31 -15.15
C ALA A 107 1.94 1.06 -16.61
N LYS A 108 3.20 1.32 -16.94
CA LYS A 108 3.73 1.12 -18.32
C LYS A 108 3.70 -0.34 -18.75
N LEU A 109 3.95 -1.28 -17.84
CA LEU A 109 3.91 -2.71 -18.12
C LEU A 109 2.48 -3.19 -18.39
N ALA A 110 1.51 -2.62 -17.70
CA ALA A 110 0.09 -2.88 -17.94
C ALA A 110 -0.36 -2.35 -19.30
N GLN A 111 0.06 -1.13 -19.68
CA GLN A 111 -0.19 -0.57 -21.01
C GLN A 111 0.41 -1.44 -22.12
N GLY A 112 1.59 -2.03 -21.87
CA GLY A 112 2.25 -2.97 -22.79
C GLY A 112 1.65 -4.37 -22.80
N GLY A 113 0.56 -4.64 -22.08
CA GLY A 113 -0.14 -5.93 -22.05
C GLY A 113 0.63 -7.08 -21.37
N LYS A 114 1.76 -6.80 -20.73
CA LYS A 114 2.57 -7.84 -20.03
C LYS A 114 1.97 -8.28 -18.70
N ILE A 115 1.25 -7.38 -18.08
CA ILE A 115 0.54 -7.59 -16.81
C ILE A 115 -0.86 -6.95 -16.90
N ARG A 116 -1.73 -7.31 -15.97
CA ARG A 116 -3.06 -6.70 -15.83
C ARG A 116 -3.22 -6.16 -14.41
N LEU A 117 -3.78 -4.95 -14.29
CA LEU A 117 -4.13 -4.34 -13.02
C LEU A 117 -5.59 -4.66 -12.73
N LEU A 118 -5.87 -5.20 -11.55
CA LEU A 118 -7.22 -5.65 -11.17
C LEU A 118 -7.96 -4.66 -10.29
N GLY A 119 -7.24 -3.83 -9.53
CA GLY A 119 -7.83 -2.81 -8.67
C GLY A 119 -6.76 -2.02 -7.91
N VAL A 120 -7.14 -0.83 -7.46
CA VAL A 120 -6.31 -0.02 -6.54
C VAL A 120 -6.58 -0.42 -5.10
N THR A 121 -5.54 -0.34 -4.26
CA THR A 121 -5.64 -0.70 -2.85
C THR A 121 -6.18 0.43 -1.98
N TYR A 122 -6.34 1.61 -2.54
CA TYR A 122 -6.88 2.80 -1.88
C TYR A 122 -8.40 2.87 -2.08
N GLN A 123 -9.13 3.31 -1.05
CA GLN A 123 -10.59 3.40 -1.09
C GLN A 123 -11.10 4.66 -1.82
N GLN A 124 -10.25 5.66 -2.03
CA GLN A 124 -10.58 6.88 -2.74
C GLN A 124 -10.11 6.81 -4.20
N PRO A 125 -10.78 7.51 -5.12
CA PRO A 125 -10.27 7.66 -6.49
C PRO A 125 -8.86 8.26 -6.49
N THR A 126 -7.95 7.70 -7.28
CA THR A 126 -6.57 8.18 -7.39
C THR A 126 -6.30 8.77 -8.77
N LYS A 127 -5.60 9.91 -8.80
CA LYS A 127 -5.14 10.53 -10.04
C LYS A 127 -4.06 9.71 -10.74
N LEU A 128 -3.34 8.86 -9.99
CA LEU A 128 -2.26 8.02 -10.52
C LEU A 128 -2.78 6.84 -11.35
N MET A 129 -4.02 6.40 -11.12
CA MET A 129 -4.65 5.28 -11.83
C MET A 129 -6.12 5.60 -12.14
N PRO A 130 -6.38 6.57 -13.02
CA PRO A 130 -7.75 6.94 -13.37
C PRO A 130 -8.49 5.75 -13.99
N GLY A 131 -9.71 5.51 -13.52
CA GLY A 131 -10.58 4.44 -14.00
C GLY A 131 -10.33 3.04 -13.42
N LEU A 132 -9.29 2.84 -12.59
CA LEU A 132 -9.10 1.58 -11.88
C LEU A 132 -9.93 1.57 -10.60
N VAL A 133 -10.78 0.54 -10.45
CA VAL A 133 -11.70 0.41 -9.32
C VAL A 133 -10.99 0.04 -8.01
N PRO A 134 -11.49 0.46 -6.85
CA PRO A 134 -10.97 0.01 -5.55
C PRO A 134 -11.13 -1.50 -5.36
N VAL A 135 -10.14 -2.15 -4.76
CA VAL A 135 -10.22 -3.56 -4.35
C VAL A 135 -11.32 -3.74 -3.30
N SER A 136 -11.59 -2.71 -2.49
CA SER A 136 -12.65 -2.69 -1.47
C SER A 136 -14.05 -2.85 -2.03
N ASP A 137 -14.29 -2.57 -3.31
CA ASP A 137 -15.59 -2.80 -3.96
C ASP A 137 -15.92 -4.30 -4.02
N THR A 138 -14.90 -5.16 -4.08
CA THR A 138 -15.05 -6.63 -4.04
C THR A 138 -14.75 -7.21 -2.67
N LEU A 139 -13.80 -6.63 -1.94
CA LEU A 139 -13.37 -7.07 -0.61
C LEU A 139 -13.57 -5.94 0.41
N PRO A 140 -14.77 -5.78 0.99
CA PRO A 140 -15.06 -4.73 1.95
C PRO A 140 -14.05 -4.71 3.10
N GLY A 141 -13.54 -3.53 3.43
CA GLY A 141 -12.51 -3.34 4.46
C GLY A 141 -11.07 -3.58 3.99
N PHE A 142 -10.87 -3.94 2.72
CA PHE A 142 -9.53 -3.98 2.17
C PHE A 142 -9.01 -2.56 1.90
N GLU A 143 -7.86 -2.27 2.46
CA GLU A 143 -7.12 -1.03 2.20
C GLU A 143 -5.64 -1.25 2.45
N LEU A 144 -4.81 -0.76 1.58
CA LEU A 144 -3.39 -0.54 1.82
C LEU A 144 -2.97 0.76 1.15
N LEU A 145 -2.37 1.63 1.93
CA LEU A 145 -1.82 2.88 1.46
C LEU A 145 -0.35 2.97 1.86
N GLY A 146 0.53 3.21 0.90
CA GLY A 146 1.85 3.72 1.21
C GLY A 146 1.71 5.18 1.62
N TRP A 147 2.28 5.56 2.75
CA TRP A 147 2.13 6.92 3.23
C TRP A 147 3.44 7.52 3.74
N TYR A 148 3.55 8.82 3.60
CA TYR A 148 4.68 9.62 4.06
C TYR A 148 4.14 10.68 5.02
N GLY A 149 4.64 10.70 6.23
CA GLY A 149 4.21 11.64 7.26
C GLY A 149 5.36 12.39 7.88
N MET A 150 5.10 13.62 8.30
CA MET A 150 6.01 14.41 9.12
C MET A 150 5.59 14.30 10.57
N GLN A 151 6.55 13.96 11.41
CA GLN A 151 6.41 13.94 12.88
C GLN A 151 7.60 14.67 13.51
N VAL A 152 7.41 15.19 14.70
CA VAL A 152 8.45 15.83 15.53
C VAL A 152 8.56 15.09 16.87
N ASN A 153 9.62 15.32 17.61
CA ASN A 153 9.78 14.74 18.94
C ASN A 153 8.63 15.18 19.85
N LYS A 154 8.19 14.26 20.70
CA LYS A 154 7.19 14.58 21.73
C LYS A 154 7.71 15.72 22.62
N GLY A 155 6.81 16.66 22.94
CA GLY A 155 7.16 17.84 23.71
C GLY A 155 7.61 19.05 22.88
N THR A 156 7.67 18.94 21.54
CA THR A 156 7.83 20.11 20.67
C THR A 156 6.68 21.08 20.93
N PRO A 157 6.95 22.40 21.18
CA PRO A 157 5.92 23.39 21.46
C PRO A 157 4.88 23.46 20.34
N GLN A 158 3.59 23.51 20.70
CA GLN A 158 2.48 23.52 19.75
C GLN A 158 2.58 24.62 18.67
N PRO A 159 3.00 25.87 18.95
CA PRO A 159 3.17 26.88 17.93
C PRO A 159 4.17 26.51 16.83
N ILE A 160 5.19 25.70 17.15
CA ILE A 160 6.15 25.17 16.16
C ILE A 160 5.47 24.12 15.27
N VAL A 161 4.71 23.21 15.89
CA VAL A 161 3.97 22.17 15.15
C VAL A 161 2.95 22.82 14.19
N ASP A 162 2.20 23.82 14.66
CA ASP A 162 1.20 24.54 13.86
C ASP A 162 1.85 25.25 12.67
N ARG A 163 3.00 25.91 12.90
CA ARG A 163 3.74 26.57 11.82
C ARG A 163 4.28 25.58 10.80
N LEU A 164 4.83 24.44 11.24
CA LEU A 164 5.30 23.39 10.35
C LEU A 164 4.15 22.82 9.50
N ASN A 165 2.98 22.56 10.11
CA ASN A 165 1.81 22.07 9.40
C ASN A 165 1.35 23.07 8.34
N ALA A 166 1.25 24.38 8.69
CA ALA A 166 0.80 25.42 7.79
C ALA A 166 1.74 25.60 6.59
N GLU A 167 3.06 25.70 6.83
CA GLU A 167 4.05 25.86 5.76
C GLU A 167 4.12 24.62 4.86
N LEU A 168 4.05 23.42 5.44
CA LEU A 168 4.01 22.17 4.68
C LEU A 168 2.76 22.10 3.79
N ALA A 169 1.60 22.40 4.34
CA ALA A 169 0.35 22.40 3.59
C ALA A 169 0.36 23.44 2.44
N LYS A 170 1.01 24.60 2.64
CA LYS A 170 1.22 25.60 1.61
C LYS A 170 2.14 25.09 0.50
N ALA A 171 3.27 24.49 0.86
CA ALA A 171 4.23 23.92 -0.09
C ALA A 171 3.59 22.82 -0.95
N LEU A 172 2.86 21.89 -0.33
CA LEU A 172 2.20 20.78 -1.02
C LEU A 172 1.08 21.21 -1.97
N ARG A 173 0.46 22.36 -1.72
CA ARG A 173 -0.55 22.96 -2.63
C ARG A 173 0.05 23.71 -3.81
N SER A 174 1.36 23.99 -3.82
CA SER A 174 1.98 24.63 -4.99
C SER A 174 2.01 23.66 -6.17
N ALA A 175 1.76 24.17 -7.39
CA ALA A 175 1.78 23.37 -8.61
C ALA A 175 3.12 22.67 -8.79
N GLU A 176 4.22 23.38 -8.54
CA GLU A 176 5.58 22.84 -8.70
C GLU A 176 5.83 21.59 -7.83
N VAL A 177 5.48 21.66 -6.55
CA VAL A 177 5.68 20.51 -5.63
C VAL A 177 4.69 19.40 -5.95
N GLY A 178 3.42 19.73 -6.19
CA GLY A 178 2.39 18.76 -6.51
C GLY A 178 2.71 17.94 -7.76
N GLU A 179 3.13 18.58 -8.84
CA GLU A 179 3.51 17.92 -10.09
C GLU A 179 4.74 17.02 -9.92
N LYS A 180 5.76 17.49 -9.20
CA LYS A 180 6.95 16.68 -8.90
C LYS A 180 6.61 15.44 -8.07
N MET A 181 5.75 15.57 -7.07
CA MET A 181 5.30 14.43 -6.27
C MET A 181 4.50 13.42 -7.10
N LEU A 182 3.54 13.89 -7.89
CA LEU A 182 2.77 13.01 -8.79
C LEU A 182 3.67 12.28 -9.78
N ALA A 183 4.69 12.94 -10.32
CA ALA A 183 5.67 12.31 -11.22
C ALA A 183 6.47 11.18 -10.56
N THR A 184 6.59 11.20 -9.23
CA THR A 184 7.22 10.10 -8.45
C THR A 184 6.23 9.05 -7.94
N GLY A 185 4.95 9.19 -8.24
CA GLY A 185 3.89 8.28 -7.80
C GLY A 185 3.38 8.55 -6.38
N ILE A 186 3.60 9.76 -5.88
CA ILE A 186 3.11 10.21 -4.57
C ILE A 186 2.04 11.28 -4.78
N GLU A 187 0.84 11.04 -4.29
CA GLU A 187 -0.21 12.06 -4.24
C GLU A 187 0.03 12.98 -3.05
N PRO A 188 0.16 14.31 -3.25
CA PRO A 188 0.29 15.26 -2.14
C PRO A 188 -1.01 15.32 -1.33
N VAL A 189 -0.91 15.31 0.00
CA VAL A 189 -2.06 15.34 0.92
C VAL A 189 -2.07 16.64 1.74
N GLY A 190 -1.09 16.87 2.60
CA GLY A 190 -1.02 18.05 3.44
C GLY A 190 -2.14 18.12 4.48
N SER A 191 -2.37 17.05 5.22
CA SER A 191 -3.48 16.93 6.17
C SER A 191 -3.31 17.86 7.40
N PRO A 192 -4.42 18.26 8.05
CA PRO A 192 -4.39 18.78 9.40
C PRO A 192 -3.73 17.82 10.40
N GLN A 193 -3.11 18.36 11.46
CA GLN A 193 -2.45 17.58 12.51
C GLN A 193 -3.37 16.52 13.14
N ALA A 194 -4.61 16.91 13.46
CA ALA A 194 -5.57 16.03 14.12
C ALA A 194 -5.91 14.81 13.25
N GLU A 195 -6.09 15.00 11.94
CA GLU A 195 -6.37 13.93 10.99
C GLU A 195 -5.19 12.96 10.88
N PHE A 196 -3.95 13.49 10.79
CA PHE A 196 -2.78 12.64 10.73
C PHE A 196 -2.54 11.88 12.04
N THR A 197 -2.83 12.49 13.18
CA THR A 197 -2.78 11.83 14.49
C THR A 197 -3.74 10.64 14.53
N ALA A 198 -4.99 10.84 14.09
CA ALA A 198 -5.98 9.77 14.01
C ALA A 198 -5.57 8.67 13.03
N PHE A 199 -5.05 9.06 11.88
CA PHE A 199 -4.54 8.14 10.86
C PHE A 199 -3.43 7.23 11.41
N VAL A 200 -2.37 7.79 12.04
CA VAL A 200 -1.27 7.01 12.62
C VAL A 200 -1.77 6.02 13.68
N ARG A 201 -2.73 6.45 14.52
CA ARG A 201 -3.34 5.57 15.53
C ARG A 201 -4.08 4.40 14.88
N ASN A 202 -4.89 4.67 13.87
CA ASN A 202 -5.67 3.67 13.16
C ASN A 202 -4.77 2.67 12.42
N GLU A 203 -3.72 3.15 11.73
CA GLU A 203 -2.74 2.32 11.05
C GLU A 203 -1.99 1.41 12.04
N THR A 204 -1.55 1.96 13.16
CA THR A 204 -0.88 1.18 14.22
C THR A 204 -1.78 0.05 14.74
N ALA A 205 -3.06 0.35 14.97
CA ALA A 205 -4.03 -0.65 15.44
C ALA A 205 -4.33 -1.72 14.37
N ARG A 206 -4.43 -1.31 13.10
CA ARG A 206 -4.70 -2.20 11.96
C ARG A 206 -3.57 -3.19 11.74
N PHE A 207 -2.34 -2.71 11.65
CA PHE A 207 -1.18 -3.58 11.44
C PHE A 207 -0.86 -4.45 12.65
N GLY A 208 -1.10 -3.99 13.86
CA GLY A 208 -0.99 -4.82 15.07
C GLY A 208 -1.97 -6.00 15.12
N LYS A 209 -3.09 -5.95 14.40
CA LYS A 209 -4.02 -7.09 14.24
C LYS A 209 -3.53 -8.11 13.21
N ILE A 210 -2.92 -7.63 12.12
CA ILE A 210 -2.37 -8.49 11.05
C ILE A 210 -1.19 -9.29 11.59
N ASP A 211 -0.27 -8.64 12.30
CA ASP A 211 0.91 -9.26 12.92
C ASP A 211 0.52 -10.42 13.85
N ARG A 212 -0.47 -10.20 14.73
CA ARG A 212 -0.97 -11.24 15.64
C ARG A 212 -1.65 -12.43 14.94
N LYS A 213 -2.28 -12.21 13.79
CA LYS A 213 -2.91 -13.30 13.02
C LYS A 213 -1.86 -14.12 12.26
N SER A 214 -0.88 -13.48 11.64
CA SER A 214 0.16 -14.19 10.88
C SER A 214 1.10 -14.99 11.78
N THR A 215 1.38 -14.51 13.00
CA THR A 215 2.17 -15.28 13.99
C THR A 215 1.45 -16.54 14.45
N ARG A 216 0.10 -16.54 14.52
CA ARG A 216 -0.71 -17.73 14.88
C ARG A 216 -0.88 -18.76 13.76
N LEU A 217 -0.67 -18.36 12.50
CA LEU A 217 -0.78 -19.25 11.35
C LEU A 217 0.54 -19.97 11.03
N ASN A 218 1.64 -19.51 11.61
CA ASN A 218 2.99 -20.07 11.44
C ASN A 218 3.49 -20.83 12.69
N SER A 219 2.66 -20.98 13.72
CA SER A 219 2.87 -21.84 14.90
C SER A 219 1.96 -23.06 14.85
#